data_b521e4c7c240efbc1a9700098d55d010
#
_entry.id   b521e4c7c240efbc1a9700098d55d010
#
_cell.length_a   1.000
_cell.length_b   1.000
_cell.length_c   1.000
_cell.angle_alpha   90.00
_cell.angle_beta   90.00
_cell.angle_gamma   90.00
#
_symmetry.space_group_name_H-M   'P 1'
#
loop_
_entity.id
_entity.type
_entity.pdbx_description
1 polymer ?
#
loop_
_entity_poly.entity_id
_entity_poly.type
_entity_poly.pdbx_seq_one_letter_code
_entity_poly.pdbx_strand_id
1 'polypeptide(L)'
;MTNDLIDRRPHTGVVMTGDDGADGPKAFYILIEALPGREEDVVQMLRDIRACIEDEPATGPWYAVRHSPTRFAIFEAFPNIAGRDAHVAGRGGDIFRDAERMNAILARPAHVQKVDILFEKTVFA
;
A
#
# COMPACT_ATOMS: atom_id res chain seq x y z
N MET A 1 14.83 7.81 25.43
CA MET A 1 13.38 7.84 25.21
C MET A 1 13.09 7.43 23.79
N THR A 2 12.34 6.35 23.64
CA THR A 2 12.03 5.83 22.30
C THR A 2 11.15 6.80 21.51
N ASN A 3 10.31 7.60 22.19
CA ASN A 3 9.42 8.54 21.53
C ASN A 3 10.15 9.63 20.75
N ASP A 4 11.40 9.94 21.15
CA ASP A 4 12.21 10.96 20.48
C ASP A 4 12.61 10.51 19.07
N LEU A 5 12.52 9.22 18.75
CA LEU A 5 12.87 8.67 17.46
C LEU A 5 11.69 8.64 16.48
N ILE A 6 10.48 8.98 16.96
CA ILE A 6 9.28 8.96 16.15
C ILE A 6 8.79 10.39 15.96
N ASP A 7 8.69 10.81 14.70
CA ASP A 7 8.11 12.10 14.36
C ASP A 7 6.60 12.04 14.59
N ARG A 8 6.11 12.82 15.54
CA ARG A 8 4.70 12.88 15.92
C ARG A 8 3.93 13.97 15.20
N ARG A 9 4.60 14.75 14.36
CA ARG A 9 3.90 15.77 13.58
C ARG A 9 2.98 15.10 12.57
N PRO A 10 1.84 15.72 12.25
CA PRO A 10 0.94 15.18 11.23
C PRO A 10 1.65 15.00 9.90
N HIS A 11 1.34 13.92 9.22
CA HIS A 11 1.84 13.63 7.88
C HIS A 11 0.68 13.48 6.91
N THR A 12 1.00 13.37 5.62
CA THR A 12 -0.01 13.31 4.56
C THR A 12 -0.77 11.99 4.51
N GLY A 13 -0.32 10.98 5.26
CA GLY A 13 -0.92 9.65 5.26
C GLY A 13 -0.38 8.76 4.16
N VAL A 14 -0.13 9.29 2.99
CA VAL A 14 0.37 8.55 1.84
C VAL A 14 1.23 9.44 0.97
N VAL A 15 2.31 8.88 0.43
CA VAL A 15 3.12 9.51 -0.61
C VAL A 15 3.31 8.52 -1.75
N MET A 16 3.40 9.03 -2.97
CA MET A 16 3.59 8.19 -4.15
C MET A 16 4.82 8.65 -4.92
N THR A 17 5.66 7.71 -5.31
CA THR A 17 6.87 7.97 -6.09
C THR A 17 6.95 7.03 -7.28
N GLY A 18 7.82 7.36 -8.22
CA GLY A 18 8.04 6.59 -9.42
C GLY A 18 7.34 7.18 -10.63
N ASP A 19 7.66 6.65 -11.80
CA ASP A 19 7.14 7.11 -13.09
C ASP A 19 6.19 6.09 -13.69
N ASP A 20 5.32 6.55 -14.59
CA ASP A 20 4.45 5.64 -15.33
C ASP A 20 5.22 4.82 -16.36
N GLY A 21 6.22 5.39 -17.00
CA GLY A 21 6.99 4.71 -18.03
C GLY A 21 6.15 4.32 -19.24
N ALA A 22 6.62 3.33 -19.99
CA ALA A 22 5.86 2.75 -21.09
C ALA A 22 4.70 1.92 -20.57
N ASP A 23 3.61 1.81 -21.33
CA ASP A 23 2.50 0.98 -20.90
C ASP A 23 2.89 -0.50 -20.88
N GLY A 24 2.17 -1.26 -20.08
CA GLY A 24 2.43 -2.69 -19.86
C GLY A 24 2.12 -3.08 -18.42
N PRO A 25 2.50 -4.29 -18.01
CA PRO A 25 2.24 -4.75 -16.64
C PRO A 25 2.89 -3.84 -15.61
N LYS A 26 2.09 -3.40 -14.66
CA LYS A 26 2.48 -2.43 -13.62
C LYS A 26 2.20 -3.02 -12.24
N ALA A 27 2.86 -2.44 -11.24
CA ALA A 27 2.57 -2.79 -9.86
C ALA A 27 2.76 -1.58 -8.96
N PHE A 28 2.20 -1.69 -7.76
CA PHE A 28 2.60 -0.89 -6.61
C PHE A 28 3.35 -1.76 -5.63
N TYR A 29 4.43 -1.22 -5.10
CA TYR A 29 5.08 -1.73 -3.91
C TYR A 29 4.91 -0.69 -2.81
N ILE A 30 4.23 -1.05 -1.72
CA ILE A 30 3.82 -0.09 -0.70
C ILE A 30 4.49 -0.46 0.61
N LEU A 31 5.28 0.47 1.16
CA LEU A 31 5.94 0.28 2.45
C LEU A 31 5.12 0.95 3.54
N ILE A 32 4.90 0.24 4.64
CA ILE A 32 4.02 0.66 5.73
C ILE A 32 4.74 0.39 7.06
N GLU A 33 4.77 1.40 7.92
CA GLU A 33 5.34 1.24 9.27
C GLU A 33 4.32 1.66 10.31
N ALA A 34 3.99 0.73 11.22
CA ALA A 34 3.04 0.98 12.29
C ALA A 34 3.67 1.84 13.38
N LEU A 35 2.87 2.72 13.99
CA LEU A 35 3.21 3.28 15.28
C LEU A 35 3.31 2.15 16.32
N PRO A 36 4.25 2.25 17.28
CA PRO A 36 4.32 1.26 18.36
C PRO A 36 2.98 1.14 19.08
N GLY A 37 2.51 -0.08 19.24
CA GLY A 37 1.23 -0.36 19.87
C GLY A 37 0.04 -0.35 18.92
N ARG A 38 0.23 0.02 17.64
CA ARG A 38 -0.84 0.10 16.66
C ARG A 38 -0.71 -0.95 15.56
N GLU A 39 0.09 -1.98 15.81
CA GLU A 39 0.37 -3.02 14.82
C GLU A 39 -0.89 -3.75 14.37
N GLU A 40 -1.79 -4.08 15.31
CA GLU A 40 -3.01 -4.77 14.97
C GLU A 40 -4.00 -3.87 14.21
N ASP A 41 -3.93 -2.57 14.44
CA ASP A 41 -4.72 -1.62 13.65
C ASP A 41 -4.25 -1.57 12.20
N VAL A 42 -2.95 -1.71 11.98
CA VAL A 42 -2.41 -1.82 10.61
C VAL A 42 -2.87 -3.11 9.95
N VAL A 43 -2.85 -4.23 10.67
CA VAL A 43 -3.38 -5.49 10.13
C VAL A 43 -4.86 -5.34 9.77
N GLN A 44 -5.64 -4.64 10.59
CA GLN A 44 -7.05 -4.40 10.28
C GLN A 44 -7.20 -3.53 9.02
N MET A 45 -6.39 -2.50 8.89
CA MET A 45 -6.36 -1.68 7.66
C MET A 45 -6.09 -2.54 6.43
N LEU A 46 -5.15 -3.49 6.52
CA LEU A 46 -4.85 -4.39 5.40
C LEU A 46 -6.05 -5.29 5.05
N ARG A 47 -6.80 -5.76 6.05
CA ARG A 47 -8.05 -6.51 5.81
C ARG A 47 -9.08 -5.65 5.10
N ASP A 48 -9.21 -4.39 5.51
CA ASP A 48 -10.16 -3.46 4.92
C ASP A 48 -9.81 -3.18 3.45
N ILE A 49 -8.52 -3.01 3.16
CA ILE A 49 -8.05 -2.84 1.78
C ILE A 49 -8.39 -4.07 0.94
N ARG A 50 -8.10 -5.27 1.46
CA ARG A 50 -8.42 -6.52 0.76
C ARG A 50 -9.90 -6.59 0.41
N ALA A 51 -10.76 -6.23 1.36
CA ALA A 51 -12.20 -6.24 1.14
C ALA A 51 -12.61 -5.28 0.01
N CYS A 52 -11.93 -4.13 -0.09
CA CYS A 52 -12.22 -3.15 -1.14
C CYS A 52 -11.83 -3.63 -2.52
N ILE A 53 -10.79 -4.44 -2.65
CA ILE A 53 -10.25 -4.83 -3.96
C ILE A 53 -10.76 -6.17 -4.46
N GLU A 54 -11.46 -6.95 -3.65
CA GLU A 54 -11.94 -8.28 -4.04
C GLU A 54 -12.75 -8.26 -5.33
N ASP A 55 -13.49 -7.19 -5.57
CA ASP A 55 -14.35 -7.06 -6.74
C ASP A 55 -13.74 -6.19 -7.84
N GLU A 56 -12.47 -5.82 -7.74
CA GLU A 56 -11.80 -5.01 -8.75
C GLU A 56 -11.20 -5.89 -9.84
N PRO A 57 -11.79 -5.92 -11.05
CA PRO A 57 -11.32 -6.85 -12.09
C PRO A 57 -9.94 -6.49 -12.64
N ALA A 58 -9.51 -5.23 -12.54
CA ALA A 58 -8.21 -4.80 -13.04
C ALA A 58 -7.09 -4.96 -12.01
N THR A 59 -7.40 -5.32 -10.77
CA THR A 59 -6.38 -5.61 -9.77
C THR A 59 -6.01 -7.09 -9.87
N GLY A 60 -4.75 -7.36 -10.21
CA GLY A 60 -4.23 -8.72 -10.29
C GLY A 60 -3.79 -9.24 -8.92
N PRO A 61 -2.70 -10.00 -8.84
CA PRO A 61 -2.22 -10.51 -7.56
C PRO A 61 -2.03 -9.39 -6.55
N TRP A 62 -2.46 -9.65 -5.32
CA TRP A 62 -2.36 -8.71 -4.21
C TRP A 62 -1.86 -9.47 -2.99
N TYR A 63 -0.78 -8.98 -2.39
CA TYR A 63 -0.20 -9.59 -1.20
C TYR A 63 0.06 -8.51 -0.16
N ALA A 64 -0.39 -8.75 1.07
CA ALA A 64 0.04 -7.99 2.22
C ALA A 64 1.03 -8.86 2.99
N VAL A 65 2.18 -8.32 3.31
CA VAL A 65 3.26 -9.07 3.96
C VAL A 65 3.75 -8.33 5.20
N ARG A 66 4.36 -9.07 6.12
CA ARG A 66 4.95 -8.52 7.33
C ARG A 66 6.45 -8.80 7.32
N HIS A 67 7.26 -7.73 7.42
CA HIS A 67 8.71 -7.85 7.54
C HIS A 67 9.16 -8.01 8.98
N SER A 68 8.50 -7.34 9.90
CA SER A 68 8.83 -7.31 11.32
C SER A 68 7.55 -6.99 12.09
N PRO A 69 7.56 -6.99 13.43
CA PRO A 69 6.35 -6.64 14.17
C PRO A 69 5.70 -5.32 13.75
N THR A 70 6.49 -4.32 13.31
CA THR A 70 5.99 -2.99 12.97
C THR A 70 6.03 -2.66 11.48
N ARG A 71 6.69 -3.48 10.66
CA ARG A 71 6.88 -3.16 9.23
C ARG A 71 6.13 -4.13 8.35
N PHE A 72 5.38 -3.56 7.41
CA PHE A 72 4.51 -4.27 6.48
C PHE A 72 4.75 -3.77 5.08
N ALA A 73 4.30 -4.53 4.10
CA ALA A 73 4.29 -4.09 2.72
C ALA A 73 3.11 -4.69 1.97
N ILE A 74 2.73 -4.02 0.90
CA ILE A 74 1.77 -4.55 -0.08
C ILE A 74 2.48 -4.62 -1.43
N PHE A 75 2.28 -5.72 -2.14
CA PHE A 75 2.57 -5.81 -3.56
C PHE A 75 1.26 -6.09 -4.29
N GLU A 76 0.95 -5.26 -5.28
CA GLU A 76 -0.27 -5.41 -6.07
C GLU A 76 0.00 -5.11 -7.54
N ALA A 77 -0.55 -5.93 -8.43
CA ALA A 77 -0.24 -5.90 -9.84
C ALA A 77 -1.45 -5.51 -10.68
N PHE A 78 -1.17 -4.89 -11.83
CA PHE A 78 -2.18 -4.39 -12.77
C PHE A 78 -1.73 -4.71 -14.19
N PRO A 79 -2.67 -4.92 -15.11
CA PRO A 79 -2.31 -5.27 -16.50
C PRO A 79 -1.66 -4.10 -17.25
N ASN A 80 -1.98 -2.85 -16.88
CA ASN A 80 -1.52 -1.66 -17.56
C ASN A 80 -1.69 -0.42 -16.69
N ILE A 81 -1.28 0.73 -17.21
CA ILE A 81 -1.40 2.02 -16.50
C ILE A 81 -2.88 2.33 -16.19
N ALA A 82 -3.78 2.11 -17.15
CA ALA A 82 -5.20 2.40 -16.94
C ALA A 82 -5.78 1.58 -15.79
N GLY A 83 -5.41 0.31 -15.66
CA GLY A 83 -5.84 -0.54 -14.55
C GLY A 83 -5.32 -0.05 -13.21
N ARG A 84 -4.06 0.37 -13.17
CA ARG A 84 -3.48 0.95 -11.96
C ARG A 84 -4.15 2.25 -11.56
N ASP A 85 -4.43 3.13 -12.53
CA ASP A 85 -5.11 4.40 -12.27
C ASP A 85 -6.54 4.18 -11.75
N ALA A 86 -7.24 3.20 -12.30
CA ALA A 86 -8.58 2.84 -11.83
C ALA A 86 -8.55 2.37 -10.37
N HIS A 87 -7.53 1.60 -10.00
CA HIS A 87 -7.36 1.15 -8.62
C HIS A 87 -7.14 2.33 -7.67
N VAL A 88 -6.30 3.29 -8.05
CA VAL A 88 -6.03 4.49 -7.23
C VAL A 88 -7.31 5.27 -6.98
N ALA A 89 -8.20 5.37 -7.97
CA ALA A 89 -9.47 6.07 -7.84
C ALA A 89 -10.51 5.28 -7.04
N GLY A 90 -10.23 4.02 -6.71
CA GLY A 90 -11.17 3.13 -6.01
C GLY A 90 -11.14 3.28 -4.50
N ARG A 91 -11.93 2.41 -3.84
CA ARG A 91 -12.14 2.45 -2.40
C ARG A 91 -10.87 2.11 -1.60
N GLY A 92 -10.01 1.24 -2.13
CA GLY A 92 -8.73 0.94 -1.49
C GLY A 92 -7.84 2.16 -1.40
N GLY A 93 -7.83 2.99 -2.45
CA GLY A 93 -7.12 4.27 -2.45
C GLY A 93 -7.69 5.24 -1.42
N ASP A 94 -9.00 5.23 -1.19
CA ASP A 94 -9.63 6.08 -0.19
C ASP A 94 -9.11 5.81 1.22
N ILE A 95 -8.76 4.56 1.53
CA ILE A 95 -8.21 4.22 2.85
C ILE A 95 -6.89 4.96 3.08
N PHE A 96 -5.99 4.95 2.09
CA PHE A 96 -4.72 5.68 2.21
C PHE A 96 -4.90 7.19 2.21
N ARG A 97 -5.94 7.70 1.56
CA ARG A 97 -6.22 9.14 1.55
C ARG A 97 -6.90 9.64 2.83
N ASP A 98 -7.33 8.73 3.70
CA ASP A 98 -7.83 9.09 5.02
C ASP A 98 -6.66 9.43 5.94
N ALA A 99 -6.22 10.69 5.89
CA ALA A 99 -5.05 11.15 6.61
C ALA A 99 -5.22 11.02 8.13
N GLU A 100 -6.44 11.21 8.64
CA GLU A 100 -6.70 11.07 10.07
C GLU A 100 -6.43 9.63 10.53
N ARG A 101 -6.96 8.64 9.81
CA ARG A 101 -6.72 7.23 10.14
C ARG A 101 -5.23 6.89 10.00
N MET A 102 -4.59 7.35 8.92
CA MET A 102 -3.18 7.04 8.69
C MET A 102 -2.29 7.64 9.78
N ASN A 103 -2.57 8.86 10.20
CA ASN A 103 -1.82 9.47 11.31
C ASN A 103 -2.03 8.76 12.63
N ALA A 104 -3.19 8.16 12.83
CA ALA A 104 -3.50 7.44 14.07
C ALA A 104 -2.74 6.13 14.21
N ILE A 105 -2.35 5.49 13.11
CA ILE A 105 -1.79 4.13 13.12
C ILE A 105 -0.41 4.00 12.50
N LEU A 106 0.02 4.94 11.64
CA LEU A 106 1.29 4.85 10.93
C LEU A 106 2.31 5.83 11.50
N ALA A 107 3.57 5.38 11.61
CA ALA A 107 4.68 6.19 12.05
C ALA A 107 5.07 7.26 11.03
N ARG A 108 4.79 6.99 9.75
CA ARG A 108 5.09 7.87 8.62
C ARG A 108 4.10 7.58 7.50
N PRO A 109 4.04 8.40 6.43
CA PRO A 109 3.14 8.11 5.32
C PRO A 109 3.41 6.74 4.72
N ALA A 110 2.35 6.03 4.35
CA ALA A 110 2.50 4.86 3.50
C ALA A 110 3.20 5.28 2.21
N HIS A 111 4.25 4.57 1.82
CA HIS A 111 5.06 4.93 0.66
C HIS A 111 4.69 4.03 -0.50
N VAL A 112 3.91 4.54 -1.42
CA VAL A 112 3.46 3.85 -2.62
C VAL A 112 4.50 4.08 -3.73
N GLN A 113 5.12 3.00 -4.19
CA GLN A 113 6.12 3.06 -5.24
C GLN A 113 5.54 2.48 -6.52
N LYS A 114 5.57 3.26 -7.60
CA LYS A 114 5.20 2.78 -8.93
C LYS A 114 6.35 1.96 -9.47
N VAL A 115 6.09 0.73 -9.88
CA VAL A 115 7.10 -0.15 -10.44
C VAL A 115 6.58 -0.85 -11.69
N ASP A 116 7.51 -1.24 -12.56
CA ASP A 116 7.20 -2.05 -13.72
C ASP A 116 7.40 -3.51 -13.39
N ILE A 117 6.53 -4.37 -13.90
CA ILE A 117 6.74 -5.80 -13.83
C ILE A 117 7.52 -6.20 -15.07
N LEU A 118 8.73 -6.72 -14.87
CA LEU A 118 9.58 -7.15 -15.97
C LEU A 118 9.28 -8.59 -16.39
N PHE A 119 9.10 -9.47 -15.42
CA PHE A 119 8.83 -10.89 -15.64
C PHE A 119 7.90 -11.37 -14.55
N GLU A 120 7.05 -12.33 -14.87
CA GLU A 120 6.14 -12.91 -13.89
C GLU A 120 5.99 -14.41 -14.09
N LYS A 121 5.77 -15.11 -12.99
CA LYS A 121 5.26 -16.46 -12.98
C LYS A 121 4.09 -16.45 -12.01
N THR A 122 2.88 -16.56 -12.54
CA THR A 122 1.67 -16.25 -11.78
C THR A 122 0.96 -17.46 -11.20
N VAL A 123 1.42 -18.67 -11.53
CA VAL A 123 0.83 -19.90 -11.02
C VAL A 123 1.86 -20.74 -10.30
N PHE A 124 1.44 -21.34 -9.20
CA PHE A 124 2.19 -22.36 -8.50
C PHE A 124 1.92 -23.70 -9.19
N ALA A 125 2.98 -24.29 -9.67
CA ALA A 125 2.87 -25.59 -10.38
C ALA A 125 2.89 -26.75 -9.40
#